data_82ddbafaafe695a7bef580954917a499
#
_entry.id   82ddbafaafe695a7bef580954917a499
#
_cell.length_a   1.000
_cell.length_b   1.000
_cell.length_c   1.000
_cell.angle_alpha   90.00
_cell.angle_beta   90.00
_cell.angle_gamma   90.00
#
_symmetry.space_group_name_H-M   'P 1'
#
loop_
_entity.id
_entity.type
_entity.pdbx_description
1 polymer ?
#
loop_
_entity_poly.entity_id
_entity_poly.type
_entity_poly.pdbx_seq_one_letter_code
_entity_poly.pdbx_strand_id
1 'polypeptide(L)'
;ELSERFDKLKGIERLEPTVSRTELGWLSSAGEPVLSSDGEKCAVAFVDIDMTEIVRNTIRFTVLMVCLCILIILAAGMGISRKIKKRISRPIELLTEATHKFGNGEEGYDENNIVELDIHTRDEIEELYHATQSMQKSIINYMDNLTRVTAEKERIGAELNVATQIQASMLPCIFPAFPDRDEMDIYATMTPAKEVGGDFYDFFMVDDRHMAIVMADVSGKGVPAALFMVIGKTLIKDHTQPGRDLGEVFTEVNNILCESNENGMFITAFEGVLDLVTGEFRYVNAGHEMPFVYRRETNTYEAYKIRAGFVLAGIEDIVYKEQKLQLNIGDKIFQYTDGVTE
;
A
#
# COMPACT_ATOMS: atom_id res chain seq x y z
N GLU A 1 68.75 60.54 -19.36
CA GLU A 1 67.52 61.06 -18.68
C GLU A 1 67.38 62.57 -18.71
N LEU A 2 68.41 63.32 -18.41
CA LEU A 2 68.41 64.79 -18.52
C LEU A 2 68.39 65.22 -20.00
N SER A 3 69.09 64.51 -20.87
CA SER A 3 69.15 64.77 -22.31
C SER A 3 67.79 64.42 -22.98
N GLU A 4 67.13 63.36 -22.61
CA GLU A 4 65.75 62.99 -23.09
C GLU A 4 64.69 63.99 -22.66
N ARG A 5 64.84 64.53 -21.42
CA ARG A 5 63.96 65.61 -20.93
C ARG A 5 64.24 66.91 -21.71
N PHE A 6 65.48 67.19 -22.00
CA PHE A 6 65.90 68.38 -22.82
C PHE A 6 65.34 68.31 -24.24
N ASP A 7 65.38 67.17 -24.88
CA ASP A 7 64.81 66.93 -26.22
C ASP A 7 63.29 67.06 -26.29
N LYS A 8 62.59 66.57 -25.20
CA LYS A 8 61.14 66.75 -25.07
C LYS A 8 60.73 68.21 -24.87
N LEU A 9 61.62 69.07 -24.38
CA LEU A 9 61.40 70.51 -24.18
C LEU A 9 61.60 71.39 -25.36
N LYS A 10 62.21 70.82 -26.45
CA LYS A 10 62.42 71.57 -27.69
C LYS A 10 61.18 72.08 -28.43
N GLY A 11 60.00 71.59 -28.04
CA GLY A 11 58.71 71.96 -28.63
C GLY A 11 57.68 72.48 -27.63
N ILE A 12 57.95 72.49 -26.30
CA ILE A 12 56.95 72.75 -25.23
C ILE A 12 57.23 74.18 -24.63
N GLU A 13 56.18 74.97 -24.50
CA GLU A 13 56.28 76.33 -23.93
C GLU A 13 56.52 76.30 -22.41
N ARG A 14 56.08 75.19 -21.71
CA ARG A 14 56.24 75.02 -20.29
C ARG A 14 56.22 73.55 -19.89
N LEU A 15 57.07 73.07 -18.97
CA LEU A 15 56.99 71.75 -18.40
C LEU A 15 56.14 71.77 -17.12
N GLU A 16 54.95 71.14 -17.16
CA GLU A 16 54.11 71.05 -15.95
C GLU A 16 54.79 70.19 -14.90
N PRO A 17 54.52 70.39 -13.62
CA PRO A 17 55.07 69.61 -12.52
C PRO A 17 54.85 68.15 -12.68
N THR A 18 55.86 67.36 -12.79
CA THR A 18 55.78 65.87 -12.87
C THR A 18 56.57 65.23 -11.75
N VAL A 19 55.95 64.31 -11.04
CA VAL A 19 56.61 63.53 -10.01
C VAL A 19 57.27 62.29 -10.57
N SER A 20 58.58 62.22 -10.41
CA SER A 20 59.35 61.07 -10.94
C SER A 20 60.39 60.62 -9.90
N ARG A 21 60.75 59.33 -9.98
CA ARG A 21 61.82 58.76 -9.17
C ARG A 21 63.14 58.92 -9.92
N THR A 22 64.08 59.60 -9.29
CA THR A 22 65.42 59.81 -9.78
C THR A 22 66.46 59.13 -8.87
N GLU A 23 67.76 59.21 -9.26
CA GLU A 23 68.86 58.80 -8.33
C GLU A 23 68.92 59.56 -7.05
N LEU A 24 68.42 60.82 -7.02
CA LEU A 24 68.33 61.69 -5.88
C LEU A 24 67.05 61.50 -5.01
N GLY A 25 66.20 60.57 -5.39
CA GLY A 25 64.90 60.32 -4.70
C GLY A 25 63.71 60.66 -5.59
N TRP A 26 62.53 60.85 -4.94
CA TRP A 26 61.33 61.31 -5.61
C TRP A 26 61.35 62.84 -5.72
N LEU A 27 61.41 63.33 -6.94
CA LEU A 27 61.40 64.76 -7.23
C LEU A 27 60.15 65.19 -7.96
N SER A 28 59.60 66.37 -7.62
CA SER A 28 58.61 67.01 -8.48
C SER A 28 59.39 68.11 -9.21
N SER A 29 59.51 67.90 -10.53
CA SER A 29 60.27 68.80 -11.39
C SER A 29 59.33 69.59 -12.28
N ALA A 30 59.50 70.87 -12.30
CA ALA A 30 58.87 71.81 -13.23
C ALA A 30 59.96 72.61 -14.00
N GLY A 31 59.69 72.93 -15.24
CA GLY A 31 60.68 73.66 -16.08
C GLY A 31 60.00 74.71 -16.92
N GLU A 32 60.69 75.87 -17.02
CA GLU A 32 60.24 76.99 -17.87
C GLU A 32 61.38 77.46 -18.73
N PRO A 33 61.07 77.66 -20.00
CA PRO A 33 62.12 78.12 -20.92
C PRO A 33 62.52 79.53 -20.62
N VAL A 34 63.82 79.78 -20.61
CA VAL A 34 64.42 81.15 -20.52
C VAL A 34 64.61 81.64 -21.94
N LEU A 35 64.05 82.80 -22.24
CA LEU A 35 64.14 83.40 -23.52
C LEU A 35 65.24 84.51 -23.50
N SER A 36 66.00 84.59 -24.63
CA SER A 36 66.94 85.69 -24.92
C SER A 36 66.17 86.98 -25.19
N SER A 37 66.88 88.09 -25.22
CA SER A 37 66.33 89.44 -25.59
C SER A 37 65.65 89.39 -27.00
N ASP A 38 66.00 88.47 -27.83
CA ASP A 38 65.51 88.30 -29.26
C ASP A 38 64.36 87.32 -29.34
N GLY A 39 63.85 86.83 -28.14
CA GLY A 39 62.73 85.87 -28.05
C GLY A 39 63.08 84.38 -28.35
N GLU A 40 64.38 84.09 -28.61
CA GLU A 40 64.82 82.71 -28.77
C GLU A 40 65.06 81.98 -27.44
N LYS A 41 64.73 80.70 -27.35
CA LYS A 41 65.00 79.85 -26.20
C LYS A 41 66.48 79.61 -25.97
N CYS A 42 67.10 80.20 -24.99
CA CYS A 42 68.53 80.06 -24.75
C CYS A 42 68.90 79.15 -23.58
N ALA A 43 67.93 78.84 -22.71
CA ALA A 43 68.10 77.93 -21.56
C ALA A 43 66.74 77.43 -21.04
N VAL A 44 66.75 76.48 -20.13
CA VAL A 44 65.56 76.01 -19.36
C VAL A 44 65.92 76.12 -17.88
N ALA A 45 65.10 76.80 -17.15
CA ALA A 45 65.18 76.80 -15.70
C ALA A 45 64.36 75.65 -15.15
N PHE A 46 64.97 74.80 -14.34
CA PHE A 46 64.30 73.72 -13.61
C PHE A 46 64.21 74.05 -12.12
N VAL A 47 63.05 73.70 -11.59
CA VAL A 47 62.86 73.70 -10.13
C VAL A 47 62.53 72.33 -9.71
N ASP A 48 63.34 71.70 -8.90
CA ASP A 48 63.15 70.40 -8.31
C ASP A 48 62.79 70.52 -6.82
N ILE A 49 61.67 69.95 -6.46
CA ILE A 49 61.23 69.90 -5.03
C ILE A 49 61.35 68.44 -4.60
N ASP A 50 61.99 68.15 -3.49
CA ASP A 50 62.10 66.82 -2.89
C ASP A 50 60.77 66.37 -2.35
N MET A 51 60.21 65.39 -2.93
CA MET A 51 58.93 64.72 -2.58
C MET A 51 59.10 63.39 -1.84
N THR A 52 60.32 62.99 -1.59
CA THR A 52 60.69 61.69 -1.04
C THR A 52 59.95 61.37 0.27
N GLU A 53 59.89 62.31 1.15
CA GLU A 53 59.21 62.13 2.43
C GLU A 53 57.67 62.04 2.29
N ILE A 54 57.12 62.90 1.44
CA ILE A 54 55.67 62.88 1.13
C ILE A 54 55.27 61.57 0.51
N VAL A 55 55.97 61.10 -0.54
CA VAL A 55 55.68 59.85 -1.20
C VAL A 55 55.84 58.67 -0.23
N ARG A 56 56.90 58.64 0.57
CA ARG A 56 57.11 57.58 1.57
C ARG A 56 55.99 57.52 2.60
N ASN A 57 55.55 58.65 3.11
CA ASN A 57 54.49 58.77 4.08
C ASN A 57 53.13 58.36 3.45
N THR A 58 52.86 58.75 2.20
CA THR A 58 51.65 58.36 1.47
C THR A 58 51.64 56.84 1.22
N ILE A 59 52.75 56.22 0.82
CA ILE A 59 52.85 54.76 0.65
C ILE A 59 52.61 54.06 2.01
N ARG A 60 53.28 54.52 3.08
CA ARG A 60 53.06 53.93 4.41
C ARG A 60 51.62 54.02 4.85
N PHE A 61 50.97 55.17 4.69
CA PHE A 61 49.54 55.33 5.03
C PHE A 61 48.65 54.42 4.18
N THR A 62 48.90 54.34 2.88
CA THR A 62 48.13 53.47 1.96
C THR A 62 48.27 51.98 2.36
N VAL A 63 49.49 51.51 2.63
CA VAL A 63 49.73 50.13 3.07
C VAL A 63 49.06 49.84 4.40
N LEU A 64 49.10 50.78 5.37
CA LEU A 64 48.44 50.63 6.64
C LEU A 64 46.93 50.56 6.51
N MET A 65 46.35 51.39 5.67
CA MET A 65 44.90 51.36 5.37
C MET A 65 44.47 50.05 4.69
N VAL A 66 45.24 49.55 3.74
CA VAL A 66 44.99 48.25 3.09
C VAL A 66 45.06 47.09 4.09
N CYS A 67 46.10 47.09 4.96
CA CYS A 67 46.20 46.07 6.01
C CYS A 67 45.02 46.15 6.99
N LEU A 68 44.60 47.32 7.38
CA LEU A 68 43.42 47.50 8.24
C LEU A 68 42.13 47.01 7.60
N CYS A 69 41.92 47.33 6.33
CA CYS A 69 40.76 46.81 5.58
C CYS A 69 40.74 45.28 5.51
N ILE A 70 41.89 44.65 5.21
CA ILE A 70 42.02 43.19 5.18
C ILE A 70 41.68 42.61 6.57
N LEU A 71 42.17 43.19 7.66
CA LEU A 71 41.91 42.73 9.01
C LEU A 71 40.42 42.82 9.38
N ILE A 72 39.75 43.91 9.00
CA ILE A 72 38.29 44.07 9.18
C ILE A 72 37.50 43.01 8.40
N ILE A 73 37.88 42.79 7.14
CA ILE A 73 37.22 41.77 6.29
C ILE A 73 37.38 40.38 6.90
N LEU A 74 38.59 40.01 7.34
CA LEU A 74 38.85 38.72 7.99
C LEU A 74 38.05 38.56 9.30
N ALA A 75 38.03 39.62 10.15
CA ALA A 75 37.26 39.61 11.38
C ALA A 75 35.76 39.49 11.14
N ALA A 76 35.22 40.22 10.18
CA ALA A 76 33.82 40.13 9.76
C ALA A 76 33.49 38.74 9.17
N GLY A 77 34.35 38.23 8.31
CA GLY A 77 34.20 36.89 7.72
C GLY A 77 34.18 35.77 8.77
N MET A 78 35.09 35.84 9.76
CA MET A 78 35.06 34.89 10.89
C MET A 78 33.79 35.03 11.74
N GLY A 79 33.32 36.22 12.01
CA GLY A 79 32.07 36.48 12.74
C GLY A 79 30.83 35.91 12.01
N ILE A 80 30.73 36.16 10.73
CA ILE A 80 29.65 35.65 9.86
C ILE A 80 29.70 34.12 9.79
N SER A 81 30.87 33.55 9.53
CA SER A 81 31.06 32.09 9.45
C SER A 81 30.64 31.37 10.73
N ARG A 82 31.01 31.92 11.90
CA ARG A 82 30.59 31.38 13.20
C ARG A 82 29.07 31.44 13.39
N LYS A 83 28.43 32.54 12.98
CA LYS A 83 26.98 32.70 13.07
C LYS A 83 26.25 31.69 12.15
N ILE A 84 26.71 31.56 10.91
CA ILE A 84 26.15 30.59 9.95
C ILE A 84 26.29 29.18 10.51
N LYS A 85 27.48 28.79 10.98
CA LYS A 85 27.71 27.45 11.53
C LYS A 85 26.78 27.14 12.71
N LYS A 86 26.58 28.12 13.63
CA LYS A 86 25.75 27.92 14.83
C LYS A 86 24.25 27.97 14.55
N ARG A 87 23.77 28.80 13.62
CA ARG A 87 22.32 29.00 13.39
C ARG A 87 21.78 28.17 12.25
N ILE A 88 22.62 27.75 11.30
CA ILE A 88 22.18 27.07 10.09
C ILE A 88 22.78 25.66 10.02
N SER A 89 24.12 25.56 9.93
CA SER A 89 24.75 24.28 9.61
C SER A 89 24.54 23.23 10.71
N ARG A 90 24.77 23.59 11.96
CA ARG A 90 24.67 22.64 13.08
C ARG A 90 23.24 22.14 13.35
N PRO A 91 22.18 22.96 13.35
CA PRO A 91 20.81 22.48 13.45
C PRO A 91 20.41 21.53 12.30
N ILE A 92 20.81 21.84 11.07
CA ILE A 92 20.53 20.97 9.91
C ILE A 92 21.26 19.63 10.03
N GLU A 93 22.54 19.64 10.45
CA GLU A 93 23.30 18.39 10.69
C GLU A 93 22.60 17.50 11.75
N LEU A 94 22.18 18.08 12.87
CA LEU A 94 21.46 17.38 13.93
C LEU A 94 20.12 16.82 13.44
N LEU A 95 19.36 17.60 12.68
CA LEU A 95 18.10 17.17 12.08
C LEU A 95 18.32 16.02 11.10
N THR A 96 19.36 16.12 10.27
CA THR A 96 19.71 15.07 9.31
C THR A 96 20.09 13.77 10.01
N GLU A 97 20.93 13.84 11.05
CA GLU A 97 21.34 12.67 11.82
C GLU A 97 20.14 12.02 12.52
N ALA A 98 19.27 12.82 13.15
CA ALA A 98 18.06 12.35 13.82
C ALA A 98 17.09 11.67 12.83
N THR A 99 16.88 12.32 11.67
CA THR A 99 16.00 11.74 10.63
C THR A 99 16.58 10.46 10.06
N HIS A 100 17.89 10.38 9.89
CA HIS A 100 18.57 9.18 9.38
C HIS A 100 18.47 8.00 10.35
N LYS A 101 18.68 8.24 11.65
CA LYS A 101 18.52 7.23 12.70
C LYS A 101 17.08 6.71 12.74
N PHE A 102 16.10 7.59 12.69
CA PHE A 102 14.70 7.23 12.65
C PHE A 102 14.34 6.45 11.37
N GLY A 103 14.82 6.90 10.21
CA GLY A 103 14.51 6.29 8.91
C GLY A 103 15.10 4.89 8.71
N ASN A 104 16.26 4.60 9.32
CA ASN A 104 16.89 3.27 9.24
C ASN A 104 16.21 2.22 10.13
N GLY A 105 15.35 2.63 11.04
CA GLY A 105 14.68 1.73 11.97
C GLY A 105 15.60 0.98 12.93
N GLU A 106 16.85 1.44 13.08
CA GLU A 106 17.88 0.75 13.92
C GLU A 106 17.46 0.60 15.38
N GLU A 107 16.63 1.53 15.87
CA GLU A 107 16.10 1.53 17.24
C GLU A 107 14.60 1.22 17.32
N GLY A 108 13.95 0.88 16.17
CA GLY A 108 12.50 0.68 16.08
C GLY A 108 11.71 1.99 15.97
N TYR A 109 10.43 1.86 15.59
CA TYR A 109 9.51 3.01 15.53
C TYR A 109 8.75 3.11 16.87
N ASP A 110 9.43 3.65 17.90
CA ASP A 110 8.87 3.86 19.24
C ASP A 110 8.83 5.36 19.58
N GLU A 111 7.90 5.79 20.42
CA GLU A 111 7.82 7.17 20.92
C GLU A 111 9.11 7.64 21.61
N ASN A 112 9.84 6.70 22.26
CA ASN A 112 11.11 6.99 22.89
C ASN A 112 12.23 7.32 21.89
N ASN A 113 12.06 7.02 20.62
CA ASN A 113 13.04 7.24 19.55
C ASN A 113 12.80 8.55 18.77
N ILE A 114 11.83 9.34 19.18
CA ILE A 114 11.64 10.70 18.68
C ILE A 114 12.74 11.57 19.27
N VAL A 115 13.66 12.01 18.43
CA VAL A 115 14.79 12.82 18.88
C VAL A 115 14.32 14.22 19.27
N GLU A 116 14.39 14.53 20.56
CA GLU A 116 14.22 15.89 21.06
C GLU A 116 15.52 16.67 20.85
N LEU A 117 15.49 17.62 19.92
CA LEU A 117 16.60 18.52 19.62
C LEU A 117 16.31 19.90 20.21
N ASP A 118 17.33 20.54 20.83
CA ASP A 118 17.26 21.92 21.32
C ASP A 118 17.52 22.91 20.17
N ILE A 119 16.52 23.05 19.28
CA ILE A 119 16.55 23.93 18.11
C ILE A 119 15.60 25.11 18.35
N HIS A 120 16.15 26.28 18.66
CA HIS A 120 15.42 27.53 18.90
C HIS A 120 15.96 28.63 17.99
N THR A 121 15.80 28.49 16.69
CA THR A 121 16.31 29.46 15.71
C THR A 121 15.33 30.58 15.39
N ARG A 122 14.03 30.37 15.67
CA ARG A 122 12.92 31.30 15.37
C ARG A 122 12.82 31.66 13.89
N ASP A 123 13.08 30.67 13.03
CA ASP A 123 13.04 30.78 11.58
C ASP A 123 12.53 29.45 10.99
N GLU A 124 12.66 29.31 9.67
CA GLU A 124 12.18 28.15 8.90
C GLU A 124 12.83 26.81 9.34
N ILE A 125 13.99 26.88 10.02
CA ILE A 125 14.67 25.67 10.53
C ILE A 125 13.95 25.11 11.76
N GLU A 126 13.44 25.97 12.63
CA GLU A 126 12.63 25.54 13.77
C GLU A 126 11.28 24.98 13.31
N GLU A 127 10.66 25.59 12.28
CA GLU A 127 9.43 25.09 11.67
C GLU A 127 9.65 23.71 11.04
N LEU A 128 10.76 23.54 10.31
CA LEU A 128 11.16 22.24 9.74
C LEU A 128 11.38 21.18 10.82
N TYR A 129 11.97 21.53 11.95
CA TYR A 129 12.14 20.63 13.08
C TYR A 129 10.78 20.16 13.63
N HIS A 130 9.85 21.07 13.88
CA HIS A 130 8.51 20.70 14.36
C HIS A 130 7.71 19.87 13.34
N ALA A 131 7.83 20.20 12.05
CA ALA A 131 7.21 19.41 10.99
C ALA A 131 7.80 17.99 10.95
N THR A 132 9.12 17.84 11.11
CA THR A 132 9.79 16.54 11.16
C THR A 132 9.34 15.73 12.37
N GLN A 133 9.25 16.34 13.55
CA GLN A 133 8.71 15.67 14.75
C GLN A 133 7.28 15.20 14.56
N SER A 134 6.42 16.06 13.98
CA SER A 134 5.02 15.71 13.71
C SER A 134 4.91 14.54 12.73
N MET A 135 5.76 14.50 11.70
CA MET A 135 5.86 13.40 10.76
C MET A 135 6.30 12.10 11.45
N GLN A 136 7.33 12.15 12.30
CA GLN A 136 7.80 10.98 13.06
C GLN A 136 6.69 10.41 13.96
N LYS A 137 5.96 11.25 14.70
CA LYS A 137 4.80 10.86 15.51
C LYS A 137 3.71 10.21 14.68
N SER A 138 3.43 10.77 13.52
CA SER A 138 2.43 10.20 12.60
C SER A 138 2.85 8.82 12.09
N ILE A 139 4.13 8.64 11.73
CA ILE A 139 4.66 7.35 11.28
C ILE A 139 4.55 6.30 12.39
N ILE A 140 4.93 6.62 13.63
CA ILE A 140 4.80 5.70 14.77
C ILE A 140 3.33 5.26 14.94
N ASN A 141 2.40 6.21 14.95
CA ASN A 141 0.97 5.92 15.08
C ASN A 141 0.45 5.03 13.93
N TYR A 142 0.92 5.27 12.69
CA TYR A 142 0.58 4.43 11.55
C TYR A 142 1.13 3.01 11.68
N MET A 143 2.38 2.86 12.13
CA MET A 143 3.01 1.57 12.33
C MET A 143 2.32 0.75 13.42
N ASP A 144 2.00 1.36 14.56
CA ASP A 144 1.25 0.71 15.64
C ASP A 144 -0.13 0.27 15.17
N ASN A 145 -0.87 1.16 14.50
CA ASN A 145 -2.17 0.82 13.94
C ASN A 145 -2.09 -0.31 12.90
N LEU A 146 -1.07 -0.28 12.03
CA LEU A 146 -0.85 -1.33 11.03
C LEU A 146 -0.56 -2.68 11.69
N THR A 147 0.29 -2.70 12.72
CA THR A 147 0.62 -3.91 13.48
C THR A 147 -0.63 -4.48 14.14
N ARG A 148 -1.44 -3.63 14.78
CA ARG A 148 -2.70 -4.04 15.40
C ARG A 148 -3.69 -4.61 14.40
N VAL A 149 -3.88 -3.93 13.26
CA VAL A 149 -4.80 -4.38 12.21
C VAL A 149 -4.33 -5.69 11.57
N THR A 150 -3.01 -5.85 11.40
CA THR A 150 -2.43 -7.09 10.86
C THR A 150 -2.65 -8.25 11.82
N ALA A 151 -2.36 -8.08 13.11
CA ALA A 151 -2.60 -9.10 14.13
C ALA A 151 -4.08 -9.49 14.24
N GLU A 152 -4.99 -8.51 14.16
CA GLU A 152 -6.43 -8.75 14.16
C GLU A 152 -6.86 -9.56 12.92
N LYS A 153 -6.35 -9.21 11.74
CA LYS A 153 -6.60 -9.94 10.49
C LYS A 153 -6.10 -11.39 10.57
N GLU A 154 -4.92 -11.60 11.11
CA GLU A 154 -4.35 -12.95 11.29
C GLU A 154 -5.19 -13.79 12.25
N ARG A 155 -5.64 -13.18 13.36
CA ARG A 155 -6.54 -13.83 14.33
C ARG A 155 -7.86 -14.24 13.68
N ILE A 156 -8.52 -13.32 12.97
CA ILE A 156 -9.77 -13.61 12.26
C ILE A 156 -9.55 -14.71 11.21
N GLY A 157 -8.46 -14.67 10.47
CA GLY A 157 -8.11 -15.69 9.49
C GLY A 157 -7.93 -17.07 10.13
N ALA A 158 -7.30 -17.16 11.30
CA ALA A 158 -7.15 -18.40 12.04
C ALA A 158 -8.51 -18.95 12.53
N GLU A 159 -9.40 -18.11 13.06
CA GLU A 159 -10.75 -18.48 13.47
C GLU A 159 -11.59 -18.99 12.29
N LEU A 160 -11.51 -18.32 11.14
CA LEU A 160 -12.19 -18.75 9.90
C LEU A 160 -11.65 -20.09 9.38
N ASN A 161 -10.34 -20.33 9.46
CA ASN A 161 -9.77 -21.63 9.09
C ASN A 161 -10.32 -22.78 9.93
N VAL A 162 -10.51 -22.58 11.22
CA VAL A 162 -11.16 -23.58 12.09
C VAL A 162 -12.60 -23.80 11.66
N ALA A 163 -13.36 -22.74 11.35
CA ALA A 163 -14.73 -22.87 10.86
C ALA A 163 -14.79 -23.65 9.53
N THR A 164 -13.86 -23.40 8.60
CA THR A 164 -13.72 -24.14 7.34
C THR A 164 -13.50 -25.63 7.57
N GLN A 165 -12.60 -25.98 8.49
CA GLN A 165 -12.33 -27.38 8.83
C GLN A 165 -13.55 -28.07 9.43
N ILE A 166 -14.27 -27.40 10.32
CA ILE A 166 -15.50 -27.92 10.92
C ILE A 166 -16.54 -28.15 9.82
N GLN A 167 -16.78 -27.15 8.95
CA GLN A 167 -17.73 -27.26 7.84
C GLN A 167 -17.37 -28.41 6.89
N ALA A 168 -16.11 -28.50 6.48
CA ALA A 168 -15.64 -29.58 5.61
C ALA A 168 -15.84 -30.97 6.24
N SER A 169 -15.66 -31.08 7.55
CA SER A 169 -15.87 -32.36 8.26
C SER A 169 -17.34 -32.77 8.37
N MET A 170 -18.28 -31.85 8.14
CA MET A 170 -19.71 -32.15 8.10
C MET A 170 -20.17 -32.75 6.77
N LEU A 171 -19.37 -32.61 5.72
CA LEU A 171 -19.66 -33.19 4.42
C LEU A 171 -19.01 -34.58 4.30
N PRO A 172 -19.69 -35.57 3.68
CA PRO A 172 -19.07 -36.85 3.41
C PRO A 172 -17.88 -36.72 2.48
N CYS A 173 -16.66 -37.01 2.96
CA CYS A 173 -15.41 -36.78 2.22
C CYS A 173 -14.56 -38.07 2.02
N ILE A 174 -15.03 -39.22 2.51
CA ILE A 174 -14.32 -40.49 2.39
C ILE A 174 -14.95 -41.30 1.24
N PHE A 175 -14.13 -41.68 0.26
CA PHE A 175 -14.56 -42.46 -0.91
C PHE A 175 -13.66 -43.68 -1.09
N PRO A 176 -14.22 -44.88 -1.50
CA PRO A 176 -15.65 -45.11 -1.72
C PRO A 176 -16.47 -44.98 -0.45
N ALA A 177 -17.65 -44.31 -0.56
CA ALA A 177 -18.49 -44.00 0.58
C ALA A 177 -19.12 -45.23 1.26
N PHE A 178 -19.43 -46.24 0.43
CA PHE A 178 -20.05 -47.50 0.86
C PHE A 178 -19.25 -48.68 0.26
N PRO A 179 -18.08 -49.00 0.82
CA PRO A 179 -17.16 -50.01 0.24
C PRO A 179 -17.73 -51.44 0.21
N ASP A 180 -18.75 -51.73 1.01
CA ASP A 180 -19.39 -53.04 1.08
C ASP A 180 -20.66 -53.15 0.19
N ARG A 181 -20.87 -52.15 -0.70
CA ARG A 181 -22.05 -52.04 -1.57
C ARG A 181 -21.63 -52.00 -3.04
N ASP A 182 -21.80 -53.07 -3.76
CA ASP A 182 -21.45 -53.19 -5.18
C ASP A 182 -22.55 -52.67 -6.14
N GLU A 183 -23.77 -52.46 -5.61
CA GLU A 183 -24.93 -52.03 -6.39
C GLU A 183 -24.93 -50.52 -6.71
N MET A 184 -24.07 -49.74 -6.08
CA MET A 184 -23.98 -48.31 -6.31
C MET A 184 -22.56 -47.80 -6.19
N ASP A 185 -22.28 -46.70 -6.89
CA ASP A 185 -21.04 -45.90 -6.75
C ASP A 185 -21.41 -44.45 -6.65
N ILE A 186 -20.81 -43.75 -5.69
CA ILE A 186 -21.05 -42.33 -5.44
C ILE A 186 -19.75 -41.58 -5.22
N TYR A 187 -19.66 -40.43 -5.82
CA TYR A 187 -18.57 -39.48 -5.62
C TYR A 187 -19.12 -38.07 -5.53
N ALA A 188 -18.61 -37.28 -4.62
CA ALA A 188 -18.94 -35.88 -4.49
C ALA A 188 -17.70 -35.06 -4.07
N THR A 189 -17.66 -33.82 -4.48
CA THR A 189 -16.60 -32.88 -4.12
C THR A 189 -17.17 -31.47 -4.04
N MET A 190 -16.64 -30.66 -3.15
CA MET A 190 -16.98 -29.24 -2.99
C MET A 190 -15.73 -28.44 -2.70
N THR A 191 -15.60 -27.30 -3.37
CA THR A 191 -14.54 -26.31 -3.13
C THR A 191 -15.22 -24.96 -2.89
N PRO A 192 -15.21 -24.44 -1.66
CA PRO A 192 -15.88 -23.19 -1.38
C PRO A 192 -15.18 -22.00 -2.05
N ALA A 193 -15.93 -21.01 -2.52
CA ALA A 193 -15.40 -19.80 -3.17
C ALA A 193 -14.74 -18.82 -2.17
N LYS A 194 -15.05 -18.94 -0.88
CA LYS A 194 -14.44 -18.23 0.24
C LYS A 194 -13.97 -19.23 1.29
N GLU A 195 -13.52 -18.73 2.43
CA GLU A 195 -13.09 -19.56 3.56
C GLU A 195 -14.21 -20.54 3.98
N VAL A 196 -15.47 -20.08 3.99
CA VAL A 196 -16.65 -20.91 4.24
C VAL A 196 -17.73 -20.65 3.18
N GLY A 197 -18.50 -21.67 2.80
CA GLY A 197 -19.49 -21.65 1.73
C GLY A 197 -20.92 -21.93 2.19
N GLY A 198 -21.89 -21.58 1.32
CA GLY A 198 -23.29 -21.96 1.46
C GLY A 198 -23.63 -23.31 0.83
N ASP A 199 -22.87 -23.70 -0.18
CA ASP A 199 -23.05 -24.97 -0.91
C ASP A 199 -22.84 -26.17 0.00
N PHE A 200 -23.66 -27.20 -0.22
CA PHE A 200 -23.43 -28.48 0.43
C PHE A 200 -24.02 -29.66 -0.36
N TYR A 201 -23.45 -30.80 -0.13
CA TYR A 201 -24.01 -32.08 -0.50
C TYR A 201 -24.08 -32.97 0.72
N ASP A 202 -24.98 -33.95 0.66
CA ASP A 202 -24.99 -35.08 1.58
C ASP A 202 -25.44 -36.34 0.84
N PHE A 203 -25.06 -37.49 1.36
CA PHE A 203 -25.59 -38.77 0.98
C PHE A 203 -25.54 -39.73 2.16
N PHE A 204 -26.61 -40.48 2.34
CA PHE A 204 -26.74 -41.35 3.48
C PHE A 204 -27.76 -42.46 3.19
N MET A 205 -27.60 -43.58 3.88
CA MET A 205 -28.63 -44.61 3.86
C MET A 205 -29.80 -44.18 4.73
N VAL A 206 -31.00 -44.14 4.13
CA VAL A 206 -32.27 -43.94 4.86
C VAL A 206 -32.66 -45.18 5.61
N ASP A 207 -32.47 -46.33 4.94
CA ASP A 207 -32.57 -47.70 5.49
C ASP A 207 -31.66 -48.62 4.68
N ASP A 208 -31.70 -49.94 4.89
CA ASP A 208 -30.84 -50.91 4.18
C ASP A 208 -31.03 -50.95 2.67
N ARG A 209 -32.10 -50.36 2.16
CA ARG A 209 -32.50 -50.42 0.75
C ARG A 209 -32.52 -49.05 0.07
N HIS A 210 -32.73 -47.99 0.83
CA HIS A 210 -32.94 -46.67 0.28
C HIS A 210 -31.75 -45.74 0.59
N MET A 211 -31.19 -45.13 -0.44
CA MET A 211 -30.10 -44.15 -0.32
C MET A 211 -30.59 -42.77 -0.72
N ALA A 212 -30.40 -41.80 0.17
CA ALA A 212 -30.65 -40.40 -0.08
C ALA A 212 -29.39 -39.70 -0.62
N ILE A 213 -29.60 -38.80 -1.60
CA ILE A 213 -28.63 -37.84 -2.06
C ILE A 213 -29.21 -36.45 -1.96
N VAL A 214 -28.42 -35.48 -1.49
CA VAL A 214 -28.82 -34.07 -1.32
C VAL A 214 -27.77 -33.19 -2.00
N MET A 215 -28.22 -32.20 -2.74
CA MET A 215 -27.41 -31.10 -3.26
C MET A 215 -28.14 -29.81 -3.02
N ALA A 216 -27.47 -28.80 -2.46
CA ALA A 216 -28.11 -27.54 -2.12
C ALA A 216 -27.12 -26.39 -2.06
N ASP A 217 -27.63 -25.20 -2.29
CA ASP A 217 -26.90 -23.94 -2.17
C ASP A 217 -27.70 -22.91 -1.39
N VAL A 218 -27.04 -22.25 -0.44
CA VAL A 218 -27.59 -21.21 0.43
C VAL A 218 -27.28 -19.84 -0.15
N SER A 219 -28.30 -19.01 -0.27
CA SER A 219 -28.14 -17.62 -0.70
C SER A 219 -27.13 -16.84 0.15
N GLY A 220 -26.29 -16.04 -0.50
CA GLY A 220 -25.25 -15.25 0.16
C GLY A 220 -23.92 -16.01 0.28
N LYS A 221 -22.95 -15.44 1.01
CA LYS A 221 -21.57 -15.98 1.09
C LYS A 221 -21.00 -15.73 2.50
N GLY A 222 -20.08 -16.57 2.94
CA GLY A 222 -19.37 -16.43 4.20
C GLY A 222 -20.11 -17.06 5.39
N VAL A 223 -19.79 -16.60 6.60
CA VAL A 223 -20.24 -17.22 7.86
C VAL A 223 -21.76 -17.36 7.99
N PRO A 224 -22.59 -16.35 7.66
CA PRO A 224 -24.05 -16.52 7.74
C PRO A 224 -24.56 -17.65 6.87
N ALA A 225 -24.12 -17.73 5.60
CA ALA A 225 -24.52 -18.79 4.68
C ALA A 225 -24.04 -20.17 5.17
N ALA A 226 -22.82 -20.26 5.69
CA ALA A 226 -22.28 -21.48 6.27
C ALA A 226 -23.08 -22.00 7.48
N LEU A 227 -23.53 -21.12 8.36
CA LEU A 227 -24.36 -21.48 9.51
C LEU A 227 -25.77 -21.95 9.05
N PHE A 228 -26.37 -21.25 8.11
CA PHE A 228 -27.66 -21.60 7.56
C PHE A 228 -27.62 -22.94 6.80
N MET A 229 -26.49 -23.21 6.11
CA MET A 229 -26.19 -24.49 5.49
C MET A 229 -26.22 -25.65 6.49
N VAL A 230 -25.56 -25.49 7.65
CA VAL A 230 -25.55 -26.54 8.70
C VAL A 230 -26.96 -26.84 9.18
N ILE A 231 -27.78 -25.82 9.37
CA ILE A 231 -29.19 -25.98 9.79
C ILE A 231 -29.97 -26.70 8.71
N GLY A 232 -29.92 -26.22 7.45
CA GLY A 232 -30.62 -26.82 6.31
C GLY A 232 -30.25 -28.27 6.08
N LYS A 233 -28.94 -28.57 6.04
CA LYS A 233 -28.42 -29.95 5.92
C LYS A 233 -28.92 -30.86 7.02
N THR A 234 -28.89 -30.39 8.26
CA THR A 234 -29.30 -31.19 9.40
C THR A 234 -30.80 -31.47 9.39
N LEU A 235 -31.62 -30.46 9.11
CA LEU A 235 -33.07 -30.61 9.03
C LEU A 235 -33.49 -31.55 7.90
N ILE A 236 -32.94 -31.41 6.70
CA ILE A 236 -33.24 -32.28 5.57
C ILE A 236 -32.92 -33.71 5.97
N LYS A 237 -31.71 -33.97 6.46
CA LYS A 237 -31.28 -35.32 6.85
C LYS A 237 -32.15 -35.93 7.95
N ASP A 238 -32.49 -35.17 8.99
CA ASP A 238 -33.27 -35.65 10.13
C ASP A 238 -34.72 -35.97 9.75
N HIS A 239 -35.32 -35.17 8.86
CA HIS A 239 -36.70 -35.38 8.44
C HIS A 239 -36.86 -36.43 7.33
N THR A 240 -35.79 -36.80 6.62
CA THR A 240 -35.80 -37.86 5.59
C THR A 240 -35.78 -39.24 6.27
N GLN A 241 -36.94 -39.71 6.61
CA GLN A 241 -37.15 -40.99 7.30
C GLN A 241 -37.74 -42.07 6.37
N PRO A 242 -37.54 -43.36 6.66
CA PRO A 242 -38.06 -44.44 5.83
C PRO A 242 -39.57 -44.31 5.59
N GLY A 243 -39.95 -44.37 4.30
CA GLY A 243 -41.34 -44.31 3.86
C GLY A 243 -42.03 -42.95 3.89
N ARG A 244 -41.34 -41.87 4.27
CA ARG A 244 -41.88 -40.52 4.17
C ARG A 244 -41.91 -40.02 2.72
N ASP A 245 -42.88 -39.19 2.38
CA ASP A 245 -42.97 -38.45 1.14
C ASP A 245 -42.01 -37.27 1.18
N LEU A 246 -41.13 -37.09 0.21
CA LEU A 246 -40.12 -36.03 0.18
C LEU A 246 -40.74 -34.64 0.02
N GLY A 247 -41.90 -34.53 -0.59
CA GLY A 247 -42.64 -33.25 -0.65
C GLY A 247 -43.13 -32.80 0.71
N GLU A 248 -43.63 -33.76 1.54
CA GLU A 248 -43.97 -33.45 2.94
C GLU A 248 -42.75 -33.07 3.77
N VAL A 249 -41.63 -33.79 3.61
CA VAL A 249 -40.34 -33.46 4.28
C VAL A 249 -39.90 -32.02 3.96
N PHE A 250 -39.90 -31.66 2.67
CA PHE A 250 -39.48 -30.31 2.27
C PHE A 250 -40.45 -29.22 2.73
N THR A 251 -41.76 -29.54 2.82
CA THR A 251 -42.76 -28.59 3.36
C THR A 251 -42.53 -28.31 4.83
N GLU A 252 -42.27 -29.35 5.63
CA GLU A 252 -41.93 -29.19 7.07
C GLU A 252 -40.60 -28.45 7.27
N VAL A 253 -39.52 -28.87 6.56
CA VAL A 253 -38.22 -28.23 6.64
C VAL A 253 -38.29 -26.76 6.24
N ASN A 254 -39.05 -26.44 5.18
CA ASN A 254 -39.27 -25.04 4.75
C ASN A 254 -39.86 -24.20 5.88
N ASN A 255 -40.94 -24.69 6.53
CA ASN A 255 -41.61 -23.93 7.59
C ASN A 255 -40.70 -23.73 8.80
N ILE A 256 -39.96 -24.77 9.23
CA ILE A 256 -38.98 -24.66 10.33
C ILE A 256 -37.90 -23.63 9.97
N LEU A 257 -37.38 -23.63 8.76
CA LEU A 257 -36.40 -22.67 8.31
C LEU A 257 -36.93 -21.24 8.27
N CYS A 258 -38.21 -21.05 7.89
CA CYS A 258 -38.86 -19.73 7.87
C CYS A 258 -39.00 -19.11 9.27
N GLU A 259 -39.31 -19.94 10.32
CA GLU A 259 -39.55 -19.47 11.71
C GLU A 259 -38.40 -18.62 12.29
N SER A 260 -37.15 -18.86 11.87
CA SER A 260 -35.95 -18.26 12.44
C SER A 260 -35.11 -17.50 11.40
N ASN A 261 -35.72 -17.07 10.28
CA ASN A 261 -35.03 -16.50 9.13
C ASN A 261 -35.14 -14.96 9.06
N GLU A 262 -34.74 -14.25 10.09
CA GLU A 262 -34.76 -12.77 10.12
C GLU A 262 -33.89 -12.14 9.03
N ASN A 263 -32.86 -12.85 8.57
CA ASN A 263 -31.94 -12.37 7.54
C ASN A 263 -32.44 -12.56 6.09
N GLY A 264 -33.63 -13.19 5.91
CA GLY A 264 -34.20 -13.44 4.59
C GLY A 264 -33.32 -14.32 3.69
N MET A 265 -32.60 -15.28 4.28
CA MET A 265 -31.79 -16.26 3.54
C MET A 265 -32.69 -17.35 2.96
N PHE A 266 -32.28 -17.95 1.86
CA PHE A 266 -33.01 -19.08 1.26
C PHE A 266 -32.02 -20.16 0.83
N ILE A 267 -32.55 -21.38 0.61
CA ILE A 267 -31.78 -22.52 0.12
C ILE A 267 -32.41 -23.04 -1.16
N THR A 268 -31.64 -23.13 -2.22
CA THR A 268 -32.00 -24.00 -3.35
C THR A 268 -31.58 -25.41 -3.01
N ALA A 269 -32.46 -26.39 -3.10
CA ALA A 269 -32.18 -27.75 -2.70
C ALA A 269 -32.78 -28.78 -3.65
N PHE A 270 -32.03 -29.80 -3.93
CA PHE A 270 -32.47 -31.04 -4.58
C PHE A 270 -32.20 -32.22 -3.66
N GLU A 271 -33.23 -33.03 -3.39
CA GLU A 271 -33.07 -34.28 -2.69
C GLU A 271 -33.70 -35.41 -3.50
N GLY A 272 -33.02 -36.53 -3.54
CA GLY A 272 -33.57 -37.74 -4.12
C GLY A 272 -33.26 -38.99 -3.30
N VAL A 273 -34.19 -39.90 -3.25
CA VAL A 273 -34.05 -41.20 -2.58
C VAL A 273 -34.15 -42.30 -3.61
N LEU A 274 -33.07 -43.06 -3.74
CA LEU A 274 -32.96 -44.23 -4.65
C LEU A 274 -33.29 -45.52 -3.92
N ASP A 275 -34.24 -46.27 -4.43
CA ASP A 275 -34.44 -47.68 -4.09
C ASP A 275 -33.40 -48.52 -4.86
N LEU A 276 -32.46 -49.08 -4.13
CA LEU A 276 -31.33 -49.87 -4.71
C LEU A 276 -31.77 -51.20 -5.34
N VAL A 277 -32.97 -51.67 -5.05
CA VAL A 277 -33.50 -52.94 -5.60
C VAL A 277 -34.28 -52.69 -6.88
N THR A 278 -35.14 -51.67 -6.89
CA THR A 278 -36.03 -51.42 -8.04
C THR A 278 -35.50 -50.37 -9.00
N GLY A 279 -34.56 -49.56 -8.58
CA GLY A 279 -34.08 -48.38 -9.34
C GLY A 279 -35.09 -47.22 -9.38
N GLU A 280 -36.19 -47.29 -8.59
CA GLU A 280 -37.08 -46.13 -8.44
C GLU A 280 -36.34 -45.02 -7.71
N PHE A 281 -36.27 -43.86 -8.32
CA PHE A 281 -35.68 -42.66 -7.74
C PHE A 281 -36.76 -41.64 -7.50
N ARG A 282 -37.11 -41.44 -6.22
CA ARG A 282 -38.07 -40.44 -5.78
C ARG A 282 -37.30 -39.17 -5.46
N TYR A 283 -37.77 -37.97 -5.87
CA TYR A 283 -37.05 -36.76 -5.67
C TYR A 283 -37.97 -35.56 -5.51
N VAL A 284 -37.41 -34.52 -4.88
CA VAL A 284 -37.99 -33.19 -4.74
C VAL A 284 -36.97 -32.14 -5.17
N ASN A 285 -37.41 -31.06 -5.80
CA ASN A 285 -36.57 -29.94 -6.18
C ASN A 285 -37.17 -28.62 -5.69
N ALA A 286 -36.46 -27.94 -4.83
CA ALA A 286 -36.78 -26.61 -4.30
C ALA A 286 -35.91 -25.54 -4.95
N GLY A 287 -36.13 -25.28 -6.23
CA GLY A 287 -35.44 -24.21 -6.98
C GLY A 287 -33.97 -24.47 -7.31
N HIS A 288 -33.49 -25.71 -7.17
CA HIS A 288 -32.10 -26.05 -7.44
C HIS A 288 -31.89 -26.42 -8.92
N GLU A 289 -30.61 -26.45 -9.35
CA GLU A 289 -30.23 -26.83 -10.70
C GLU A 289 -30.74 -28.20 -11.09
N MET A 290 -31.05 -28.34 -12.40
CA MET A 290 -31.56 -29.62 -12.93
C MET A 290 -30.46 -30.64 -13.10
N PRO A 291 -30.65 -31.89 -12.64
CA PRO A 291 -29.65 -32.93 -12.82
C PRO A 291 -29.50 -33.36 -14.30
N PHE A 292 -28.30 -33.78 -14.65
CA PHE A 292 -28.10 -34.56 -15.86
C PHE A 292 -28.19 -36.03 -15.54
N VAL A 293 -28.96 -36.75 -16.35
CA VAL A 293 -29.10 -38.23 -16.27
C VAL A 293 -28.35 -38.84 -17.42
N TYR A 294 -27.33 -39.63 -17.12
CA TYR A 294 -26.70 -40.47 -18.12
C TYR A 294 -27.51 -41.76 -18.27
N ARG A 295 -27.89 -42.07 -19.50
CA ARG A 295 -28.56 -43.29 -19.86
C ARG A 295 -27.56 -44.27 -20.49
N ARG A 296 -27.32 -45.38 -19.83
CA ARG A 296 -26.38 -46.41 -20.32
C ARG A 296 -26.82 -46.98 -21.66
N GLU A 297 -28.11 -47.19 -21.87
CA GLU A 297 -28.67 -47.78 -23.09
C GLU A 297 -28.36 -46.95 -24.33
N THR A 298 -28.48 -45.63 -24.24
CA THR A 298 -28.27 -44.68 -25.35
C THR A 298 -26.87 -44.10 -25.36
N ASN A 299 -26.09 -44.27 -24.28
CA ASN A 299 -24.78 -43.65 -24.04
C ASN A 299 -24.82 -42.10 -24.14
N THR A 300 -25.89 -41.48 -23.62
CA THR A 300 -26.11 -40.04 -23.68
C THR A 300 -26.41 -39.46 -22.33
N TYR A 301 -26.02 -38.18 -22.13
CA TYR A 301 -26.49 -37.37 -21.02
C TYR A 301 -27.69 -36.53 -21.44
N GLU A 302 -28.73 -36.57 -20.63
CA GLU A 302 -29.95 -35.81 -20.82
C GLU A 302 -30.14 -34.83 -19.65
N ALA A 303 -30.37 -33.55 -19.95
CA ALA A 303 -30.84 -32.63 -18.93
C ALA A 303 -32.28 -33.00 -18.55
N TYR A 304 -32.46 -33.52 -17.35
CA TYR A 304 -33.77 -33.99 -16.93
C TYR A 304 -34.66 -32.81 -16.52
N LYS A 305 -35.63 -32.46 -17.33
CA LYS A 305 -36.57 -31.36 -17.10
C LYS A 305 -37.46 -31.65 -15.90
N ILE A 306 -37.09 -31.13 -14.77
CA ILE A 306 -37.82 -31.21 -13.51
C ILE A 306 -38.70 -29.97 -13.35
N ARG A 307 -39.88 -30.10 -12.76
CA ARG A 307 -40.58 -28.96 -12.20
C ARG A 307 -39.90 -28.54 -10.91
N ALA A 308 -39.14 -27.48 -10.96
CA ALA A 308 -38.60 -26.86 -9.76
C ALA A 308 -39.74 -26.27 -8.94
N GLY A 309 -39.73 -26.53 -7.65
CA GLY A 309 -40.53 -25.81 -6.67
C GLY A 309 -39.91 -24.47 -6.31
N PHE A 310 -40.51 -23.76 -5.34
CA PHE A 310 -39.94 -22.57 -4.78
C PHE A 310 -38.75 -22.93 -3.87
N VAL A 311 -37.84 -22.00 -3.62
CA VAL A 311 -36.68 -22.20 -2.71
C VAL A 311 -37.15 -22.44 -1.28
N LEU A 312 -36.37 -23.17 -0.47
CA LEU A 312 -36.61 -23.35 0.96
C LEU A 312 -36.32 -22.05 1.72
N ALA A 313 -37.05 -21.84 2.79
CA ALA A 313 -36.97 -20.67 3.68
C ALA A 313 -37.34 -19.33 3.02
N GLY A 314 -37.88 -19.35 1.81
CA GLY A 314 -38.29 -18.12 1.12
C GLY A 314 -39.69 -17.64 1.49
N ILE A 315 -40.65 -18.55 1.64
CA ILE A 315 -42.05 -18.25 2.00
C ILE A 315 -42.60 -19.44 2.79
N GLU A 316 -43.33 -19.15 3.88
CA GLU A 316 -44.03 -20.18 4.68
C GLU A 316 -45.17 -20.85 3.87
N ASP A 317 -45.53 -22.03 4.32
CA ASP A 317 -46.67 -22.83 3.80
C ASP A 317 -46.57 -23.23 2.31
N ILE A 318 -45.38 -23.19 1.73
CA ILE A 318 -45.15 -23.74 0.41
C ILE A 318 -45.27 -25.27 0.46
N VAL A 319 -46.11 -25.81 -0.41
CA VAL A 319 -46.28 -27.28 -0.55
C VAL A 319 -45.40 -27.80 -1.69
N TYR A 320 -44.44 -28.63 -1.34
CA TYR A 320 -43.58 -29.32 -2.29
C TYR A 320 -44.21 -30.64 -2.74
N LYS A 321 -43.76 -31.13 -3.88
CA LYS A 321 -44.28 -32.38 -4.45
C LYS A 321 -43.16 -33.34 -4.80
N GLU A 322 -43.27 -34.54 -4.30
CA GLU A 322 -42.41 -35.62 -4.71
C GLU A 322 -42.67 -36.00 -6.19
N GLN A 323 -41.61 -36.28 -6.91
CA GLN A 323 -41.60 -36.75 -8.29
C GLN A 323 -40.83 -38.07 -8.37
N LYS A 324 -41.01 -38.81 -9.47
CA LYS A 324 -40.35 -40.11 -9.64
C LYS A 324 -39.64 -40.21 -10.98
N LEU A 325 -38.52 -40.91 -10.96
CA LEU A 325 -37.69 -41.23 -12.11
C LEU A 325 -37.27 -42.68 -12.00
N GLN A 326 -37.34 -43.43 -13.09
CA GLN A 326 -36.79 -44.77 -13.15
C GLN A 326 -35.33 -44.72 -13.63
N LEU A 327 -34.44 -45.29 -12.83
CA LEU A 327 -33.04 -45.53 -13.16
C LEU A 327 -32.84 -47.02 -13.46
N ASN A 328 -32.08 -47.33 -14.51
CA ASN A 328 -31.69 -48.65 -14.88
C ASN A 328 -30.24 -48.94 -14.46
N ILE A 329 -29.87 -50.22 -14.44
CA ILE A 329 -28.51 -50.60 -14.08
C ILE A 329 -27.48 -49.94 -15.01
N GLY A 330 -26.58 -49.15 -14.43
CA GLY A 330 -25.53 -48.41 -15.11
C GLY A 330 -25.92 -47.01 -15.56
N ASP A 331 -27.17 -46.55 -15.31
CA ASP A 331 -27.52 -45.13 -15.40
C ASP A 331 -26.80 -44.33 -14.30
N LYS A 332 -26.56 -43.03 -14.53
CA LYS A 332 -25.91 -42.14 -13.58
C LYS A 332 -26.67 -40.82 -13.44
N ILE A 333 -26.67 -40.25 -12.25
CA ILE A 333 -27.15 -38.89 -12.00
C ILE A 333 -25.93 -38.01 -11.75
N PHE A 334 -25.87 -36.86 -12.43
CA PHE A 334 -24.90 -35.79 -12.17
C PHE A 334 -25.65 -34.58 -11.70
N GLN A 335 -25.40 -34.19 -10.46
CA GLN A 335 -25.95 -33.00 -9.81
C GLN A 335 -24.85 -32.01 -9.50
N TYR A 336 -25.13 -30.69 -9.58
CA TYR A 336 -24.16 -29.64 -9.38
C TYR A 336 -24.84 -28.37 -8.85
N THR A 337 -24.05 -27.45 -8.28
CA THR A 337 -24.46 -26.11 -7.94
C THR A 337 -24.00 -25.12 -9.01
N ASP A 338 -24.51 -23.86 -8.99
CA ASP A 338 -24.15 -22.83 -9.96
C ASP A 338 -22.65 -22.51 -9.97
N GLY A 339 -21.91 -22.79 -8.88
CA GLY A 339 -20.46 -22.66 -8.82
C GLY A 339 -19.68 -23.49 -9.88
N VAL A 340 -20.34 -24.41 -10.57
CA VAL A 340 -19.76 -25.13 -11.75
C VAL A 340 -19.90 -24.31 -13.03
N THR A 341 -20.88 -23.41 -13.11
CA THR A 341 -21.27 -22.66 -14.32
C THR A 341 -20.96 -21.17 -14.22
N GLU A 342 -20.73 -20.61 -13.01
CA GLU A 342 -20.20 -19.26 -12.74
C GLU A 342 -18.64 -19.25 -12.85
#